data_3b77c23eccc4f3800472b6ae3d325aef
#
_entry.id   3b77c23eccc4f3800472b6ae3d325aef
#
_cell.length_a   1.000
_cell.length_b   1.000
_cell.length_c   1.000
_cell.angle_alpha   90.00
_cell.angle_beta   90.00
_cell.angle_gamma   90.00
#
_symmetry.space_group_name_H-M   'P 1'
#
loop_
_entity.id
_entity.type
_entity.pdbx_description
1 polymer ?
#
loop_
_entity_poly.entity_id
_entity_poly.type
_entity_poly.pdbx_seq_one_letter_code
_entity_poly.pdbx_strand_id
1 'polypeptide(L)'
;MKQYKIRILHPNAVTRLRLQPVMHGLAGILFLMNGIGVYNSPSPNWGMAIFFILLGLGSLAFPFFMKRFRNIQAANSLARMVQAFVSLTGCLYFLSHMQPLISALLFLTGIASAYIGWAEYRIFQPCFVKIDMMGVLLPGTFSDKLIGWNQLNNVILRNDLLTIDFKNNKVLQLEVLDETGAVTTDEMNAFFRSRL
;
A
#
# COMPACT_ATOMS: atom_id res chain seq x y z
N MET A 1 32.16 -9.90 2.58
CA MET A 1 31.40 -10.22 1.35
C MET A 1 30.93 -8.91 0.75
N LYS A 2 31.13 -8.68 -0.56
CA LYS A 2 30.69 -7.44 -1.22
C LYS A 2 29.16 -7.50 -1.39
N GLN A 3 28.43 -6.58 -0.79
CA GLN A 3 26.97 -6.46 -0.86
C GLN A 3 26.63 -5.04 -1.24
N TYR A 4 25.80 -4.86 -2.23
CA TYR A 4 25.26 -3.57 -2.64
C TYR A 4 23.83 -3.41 -2.15
N LYS A 5 23.50 -2.20 -1.66
CA LYS A 5 22.14 -1.82 -1.25
C LYS A 5 21.73 -0.61 -2.07
N ILE A 6 20.68 -0.76 -2.84
CA ILE A 6 20.14 0.29 -3.71
C ILE A 6 18.75 0.65 -3.19
N ARG A 7 18.54 1.90 -2.81
CA ARG A 7 17.25 2.39 -2.36
C ARG A 7 16.35 2.60 -3.56
N ILE A 8 15.17 2.01 -3.54
CA ILE A 8 14.22 2.06 -4.65
C ILE A 8 12.84 2.50 -4.19
N LEU A 9 12.03 2.96 -5.15
CA LEU A 9 10.59 3.01 -4.96
C LEU A 9 10.03 1.59 -5.00
N HIS A 10 9.21 1.23 -4.00
CA HIS A 10 8.64 -0.12 -3.93
C HIS A 10 7.85 -0.44 -5.22
N PRO A 11 8.02 -1.63 -5.86
CA PRO A 11 7.40 -1.95 -7.15
C PRO A 11 5.87 -1.76 -7.19
N ASN A 12 5.20 -1.98 -6.05
CA ASN A 12 3.76 -1.84 -5.95
C ASN A 12 3.28 -0.42 -5.54
N ALA A 13 4.17 0.54 -5.31
CA ALA A 13 3.82 1.86 -4.79
C ALA A 13 2.90 2.62 -5.76
N VAL A 14 3.23 2.66 -7.04
CA VAL A 14 2.45 3.36 -8.07
C VAL A 14 1.05 2.75 -8.22
N THR A 15 0.96 1.41 -8.27
CA THR A 15 -0.33 0.72 -8.38
C THR A 15 -1.20 0.98 -7.16
N ARG A 16 -0.63 0.97 -5.96
CA ARG A 16 -1.37 1.27 -4.73
C ARG A 16 -1.87 2.71 -4.69
N LEU A 17 -1.05 3.67 -5.09
CA LEU A 17 -1.48 5.07 -5.19
C LEU A 17 -2.67 5.26 -6.15
N ARG A 18 -2.66 4.57 -7.29
CA ARG A 18 -3.77 4.62 -8.26
C ARG A 18 -5.07 3.99 -7.74
N LEU A 19 -4.97 2.97 -6.88
CA LEU A 19 -6.15 2.29 -6.31
C LEU A 19 -6.75 3.03 -5.10
N GLN A 20 -6.04 3.96 -4.49
CA GLN A 20 -6.53 4.67 -3.30
C GLN A 20 -7.90 5.33 -3.48
N PRO A 21 -8.20 6.06 -4.58
CA PRO A 21 -9.52 6.66 -4.77
C PRO A 21 -10.65 5.63 -4.75
N VAL A 22 -10.44 4.49 -5.41
CA VAL A 22 -11.43 3.40 -5.44
C VAL A 22 -11.68 2.83 -4.05
N MET A 23 -10.61 2.59 -3.29
CA MET A 23 -10.70 1.98 -1.97
C MET A 23 -11.35 2.92 -0.94
N HIS A 24 -11.01 4.22 -0.96
CA HIS A 24 -11.68 5.22 -0.13
C HIS A 24 -13.12 5.44 -0.55
N GLY A 25 -13.39 5.38 -1.87
CA GLY A 25 -14.74 5.47 -2.43
C GLY A 25 -15.65 4.36 -1.92
N LEU A 26 -15.20 3.11 -1.99
CA LEU A 26 -15.95 1.95 -1.49
C LEU A 26 -16.24 2.05 0.02
N ALA A 27 -15.24 2.41 0.82
CA ALA A 27 -15.43 2.64 2.26
C ALA A 27 -16.41 3.79 2.52
N GLY A 28 -16.31 4.89 1.77
CA GLY A 28 -17.20 6.03 1.88
C GLY A 28 -18.67 5.69 1.58
N ILE A 29 -18.91 4.96 0.47
CA ILE A 29 -20.24 4.48 0.10
C ILE A 29 -20.82 3.59 1.22
N LEU A 30 -20.03 2.66 1.76
CA LEU A 30 -20.47 1.79 2.82
C LEU A 30 -20.88 2.59 4.08
N PHE A 31 -20.09 3.58 4.49
CA PHE A 31 -20.44 4.42 5.64
C PHE A 31 -21.71 5.25 5.38
N LEU A 32 -21.90 5.79 4.17
CA LEU A 32 -23.14 6.49 3.81
C LEU A 32 -24.34 5.56 3.87
N MET A 33 -24.24 4.34 3.35
CA MET A 33 -25.31 3.35 3.43
C MET A 33 -25.67 3.01 4.89
N ASN A 34 -24.67 2.85 5.75
CA ASN A 34 -24.90 2.63 7.18
C ASN A 34 -25.54 3.85 7.84
N GLY A 35 -25.13 5.08 7.51
CA GLY A 35 -25.75 6.31 7.99
C GLY A 35 -27.24 6.39 7.63
N ILE A 36 -27.57 6.11 6.36
CA ILE A 36 -28.97 6.06 5.89
C ILE A 36 -29.75 4.92 6.59
N GLY A 37 -29.13 3.76 6.78
CA GLY A 37 -29.75 2.64 7.49
C GLY A 37 -30.09 2.97 8.94
N VAL A 38 -29.18 3.65 9.65
CA VAL A 38 -29.46 4.12 11.04
C VAL A 38 -30.56 5.18 11.09
N TYR A 39 -30.57 6.10 10.11
CA TYR A 39 -31.58 7.12 9.98
C TYR A 39 -32.98 6.50 9.77
N ASN A 40 -33.12 5.50 8.93
CA ASN A 40 -34.39 4.82 8.59
C ASN A 40 -34.78 3.73 9.58
N SER A 41 -34.03 3.56 10.68
CA SER A 41 -34.37 2.55 11.68
C SER A 41 -35.63 2.96 12.50
N PRO A 42 -36.37 2.01 13.07
CA PRO A 42 -37.56 2.31 13.90
C PRO A 42 -37.29 3.21 15.12
N SER A 43 -36.03 3.20 15.60
CA SER A 43 -35.53 4.08 16.67
C SER A 43 -34.23 4.77 16.18
N PRO A 44 -34.34 5.86 15.40
CA PRO A 44 -33.18 6.45 14.78
C PRO A 44 -32.24 7.10 15.79
N ASN A 45 -30.98 6.71 15.74
CA ASN A 45 -29.91 7.40 16.47
C ASN A 45 -29.29 8.47 15.55
N TRP A 46 -29.76 9.70 15.65
CA TRP A 46 -29.37 10.82 14.84
C TRP A 46 -27.85 11.12 14.92
N GLY A 47 -27.26 11.02 16.11
CA GLY A 47 -25.82 11.24 16.29
C GLY A 47 -25.01 10.23 15.50
N MET A 48 -25.39 8.96 15.56
CA MET A 48 -24.73 7.88 14.82
C MET A 48 -24.94 8.01 13.30
N ALA A 49 -26.16 8.38 12.86
CA ALA A 49 -26.45 8.60 11.44
C ALA A 49 -25.59 9.73 10.86
N ILE A 50 -25.57 10.90 11.53
CA ILE A 50 -24.75 12.04 11.12
C ILE A 50 -23.26 11.67 11.11
N PHE A 51 -22.78 10.95 12.13
CA PHE A 51 -21.39 10.51 12.22
C PHE A 51 -20.99 9.63 11.03
N PHE A 52 -21.77 8.63 10.67
CA PHE A 52 -21.50 7.79 9.50
C PHE A 52 -21.58 8.57 8.17
N ILE A 53 -22.52 9.51 8.05
CA ILE A 53 -22.63 10.36 6.85
C ILE A 53 -21.38 11.23 6.71
N LEU A 54 -20.94 11.91 7.77
CA LEU A 54 -19.72 12.74 7.74
C LEU A 54 -18.47 11.92 7.42
N LEU A 55 -18.33 10.73 8.02
CA LEU A 55 -17.23 9.84 7.74
C LEU A 55 -17.27 9.33 6.30
N GLY A 56 -18.43 9.01 5.78
CA GLY A 56 -18.62 8.60 4.38
C GLY A 56 -18.23 9.71 3.40
N LEU A 57 -18.74 10.92 3.61
CA LEU A 57 -18.38 12.10 2.81
C LEU A 57 -16.89 12.41 2.90
N GLY A 58 -16.30 12.35 4.11
CA GLY A 58 -14.87 12.53 4.32
C GLY A 58 -14.04 11.49 3.58
N SER A 59 -14.46 10.22 3.59
CA SER A 59 -13.78 9.15 2.85
C SER A 59 -13.86 9.35 1.33
N LEU A 60 -15.00 9.78 0.80
CA LEU A 60 -15.16 10.11 -0.63
C LEU A 60 -14.34 11.33 -1.04
N ALA A 61 -14.27 12.34 -0.19
CA ALA A 61 -13.54 13.58 -0.45
C ALA A 61 -12.01 13.40 -0.32
N PHE A 62 -11.55 12.49 0.53
CA PHE A 62 -10.14 12.32 0.88
C PHE A 62 -9.20 12.23 -0.34
N PRO A 63 -9.47 11.42 -1.40
CA PRO A 63 -8.58 11.30 -2.56
C PRO A 63 -8.36 12.63 -3.31
N PHE A 64 -9.35 13.52 -3.29
CA PHE A 64 -9.24 14.84 -3.96
C PHE A 64 -8.33 15.79 -3.19
N PHE A 65 -8.28 15.67 -1.87
CA PHE A 65 -7.47 16.52 -1.00
C PHE A 65 -6.12 15.90 -0.64
N MET A 66 -5.91 14.62 -0.89
CA MET A 66 -4.73 13.90 -0.42
C MET A 66 -3.41 14.50 -0.96
N LYS A 67 -3.41 15.11 -2.15
CA LYS A 67 -2.25 15.79 -2.73
C LYS A 67 -1.84 17.07 -1.98
N ARG A 68 -2.69 17.62 -1.11
CA ARG A 68 -2.41 18.80 -0.29
C ARG A 68 -1.64 18.47 0.99
N PHE A 69 -1.60 17.21 1.38
CA PHE A 69 -0.86 16.79 2.56
C PHE A 69 0.64 16.71 2.26
N ARG A 70 1.45 17.26 3.15
CA ARG A 70 2.93 17.19 3.06
C ARG A 70 3.42 15.72 3.07
N ASN A 71 2.76 14.87 3.82
CA ASN A 71 3.04 13.43 3.88
C ASN A 71 1.76 12.66 3.54
N ILE A 72 1.59 12.39 2.23
CA ILE A 72 0.43 11.67 1.69
C ILE A 72 0.32 10.27 2.32
N GLN A 73 1.45 9.62 2.56
CA GLN A 73 1.52 8.25 3.09
C GLN A 73 0.98 8.18 4.52
N ALA A 74 1.44 9.10 5.38
CA ALA A 74 0.97 9.18 6.77
C ALA A 74 -0.53 9.55 6.82
N ALA A 75 -0.96 10.52 6.01
CA ALA A 75 -2.37 10.93 5.93
C ALA A 75 -3.27 9.76 5.48
N ASN A 76 -2.84 9.01 4.45
CA ASN A 76 -3.57 7.84 3.97
C ASN A 76 -3.64 6.72 5.03
N SER A 77 -2.52 6.42 5.69
CA SER A 77 -2.49 5.41 6.75
C SER A 77 -3.39 5.80 7.93
N LEU A 78 -3.39 7.07 8.31
CA LEU A 78 -4.28 7.60 9.36
C LEU A 78 -5.75 7.46 8.95
N ALA A 79 -6.11 7.84 7.71
CA ALA A 79 -7.47 7.69 7.20
C ALA A 79 -7.93 6.22 7.24
N ARG A 80 -7.07 5.27 6.84
CA ARG A 80 -7.35 3.83 6.93
C ARG A 80 -7.52 3.35 8.37
N MET A 81 -6.69 3.82 9.27
CA MET A 81 -6.78 3.49 10.70
C MET A 81 -8.11 3.97 11.28
N VAL A 82 -8.53 5.21 10.97
CA VAL A 82 -9.84 5.74 11.38
C VAL A 82 -10.99 4.91 10.79
N GLN A 83 -10.95 4.60 9.49
CA GLN A 83 -11.95 3.75 8.84
C GLN A 83 -12.04 2.37 9.49
N ALA A 84 -10.91 1.73 9.78
CA ALA A 84 -10.87 0.44 10.45
C ALA A 84 -11.46 0.50 11.87
N PHE A 85 -11.03 1.48 12.66
CA PHE A 85 -11.51 1.67 14.03
C PHE A 85 -13.02 1.89 14.08
N VAL A 86 -13.54 2.80 13.23
CA VAL A 86 -14.97 3.09 13.20
C VAL A 86 -15.78 1.90 12.70
N SER A 87 -15.26 1.16 11.71
CA SER A 87 -15.93 -0.05 11.23
C SER A 87 -16.03 -1.12 12.32
N LEU A 88 -14.95 -1.35 13.07
CA LEU A 88 -14.93 -2.36 14.14
C LEU A 88 -15.82 -1.94 15.34
N THR A 89 -15.79 -0.67 15.75
CA THR A 89 -16.67 -0.16 16.80
C THR A 89 -18.14 -0.16 16.36
N GLY A 90 -18.41 0.21 15.10
CA GLY A 90 -19.75 0.11 14.51
C GLY A 90 -20.25 -1.34 14.44
N CYS A 91 -19.37 -2.29 14.13
CA CYS A 91 -19.70 -3.72 14.18
C CYS A 91 -20.23 -4.11 15.56
N LEU A 92 -19.55 -3.74 16.64
CA LEU A 92 -20.00 -4.04 18.02
C LEU A 92 -21.33 -3.37 18.34
N TYR A 93 -21.52 -2.12 17.91
CA TYR A 93 -22.76 -1.40 18.09
C TYR A 93 -23.94 -2.13 17.42
N PHE A 94 -23.83 -2.48 16.13
CA PHE A 94 -24.91 -3.15 15.40
C PHE A 94 -25.15 -4.59 15.89
N LEU A 95 -24.11 -5.26 16.37
CA LEU A 95 -24.26 -6.58 17.00
C LEU A 95 -25.08 -6.49 18.26
N SER A 96 -24.85 -5.49 19.12
CA SER A 96 -25.64 -5.27 20.35
C SER A 96 -27.10 -4.88 20.09
N HIS A 97 -27.41 -4.36 18.89
CA HIS A 97 -28.77 -4.02 18.44
C HIS A 97 -29.40 -5.12 17.56
N MET A 98 -28.90 -6.35 17.63
CA MET A 98 -29.42 -7.54 16.93
C MET A 98 -29.49 -7.35 15.39
N GLN A 99 -28.54 -6.64 14.82
CA GLN A 99 -28.41 -6.42 13.37
C GLN A 99 -27.16 -7.13 12.82
N PRO A 100 -27.14 -8.48 12.74
CA PRO A 100 -25.95 -9.26 12.47
C PRO A 100 -25.40 -9.04 11.06
N LEU A 101 -26.24 -8.78 10.06
CA LEU A 101 -25.81 -8.56 8.69
C LEU A 101 -24.97 -7.27 8.57
N ILE A 102 -25.43 -6.17 9.13
CA ILE A 102 -24.71 -4.89 9.12
C ILE A 102 -23.42 -5.01 9.92
N SER A 103 -23.50 -5.67 11.08
CA SER A 103 -22.33 -5.96 11.91
C SER A 103 -21.28 -6.74 11.14
N ALA A 104 -21.64 -7.82 10.42
CA ALA A 104 -20.71 -8.61 9.63
C ALA A 104 -20.06 -7.79 8.50
N LEU A 105 -20.83 -6.97 7.78
CA LEU A 105 -20.30 -6.09 6.74
C LEU A 105 -19.29 -5.08 7.30
N LEU A 106 -19.59 -4.47 8.45
CA LEU A 106 -18.65 -3.54 9.10
C LEU A 106 -17.42 -4.26 9.64
N PHE A 107 -17.54 -5.47 10.17
CA PHE A 107 -16.40 -6.28 10.60
C PHE A 107 -15.45 -6.56 9.44
N LEU A 108 -15.97 -7.05 8.32
CA LEU A 108 -15.17 -7.33 7.12
C LEU A 108 -14.48 -6.05 6.59
N THR A 109 -15.22 -4.93 6.58
CA THR A 109 -14.66 -3.64 6.15
C THR A 109 -13.56 -3.16 7.10
N GLY A 110 -13.75 -3.32 8.41
CA GLY A 110 -12.76 -2.96 9.41
C GLY A 110 -11.47 -3.75 9.25
N ILE A 111 -11.57 -5.07 9.14
CA ILE A 111 -10.41 -5.95 8.91
C ILE A 111 -9.73 -5.63 7.57
N ALA A 112 -10.51 -5.46 6.49
CA ALA A 112 -9.95 -5.11 5.18
C ALA A 112 -9.23 -3.76 5.21
N SER A 113 -9.81 -2.73 5.84
CA SER A 113 -9.20 -1.40 5.98
C SER A 113 -7.91 -1.45 6.81
N ALA A 114 -7.89 -2.20 7.91
CA ALA A 114 -6.70 -2.38 8.74
C ALA A 114 -5.58 -3.09 7.96
N TYR A 115 -5.91 -4.17 7.25
CA TYR A 115 -4.97 -4.93 6.43
C TYR A 115 -4.39 -4.09 5.29
N ILE A 116 -5.25 -3.36 4.56
CA ILE A 116 -4.82 -2.49 3.47
C ILE A 116 -3.95 -1.36 4.01
N GLY A 117 -4.36 -0.72 5.11
CA GLY A 117 -3.58 0.35 5.75
C GLY A 117 -2.19 -0.12 6.19
N TRP A 118 -2.09 -1.32 6.76
CA TRP A 118 -0.82 -1.92 7.13
C TRP A 118 0.05 -2.26 5.91
N ALA A 119 -0.53 -2.85 4.85
CA ALA A 119 0.18 -3.16 3.62
C ALA A 119 0.68 -1.89 2.92
N GLU A 120 -0.14 -0.83 2.86
CA GLU A 120 0.24 0.46 2.30
C GLU A 120 1.35 1.12 3.12
N TYR A 121 1.26 1.10 4.44
CA TYR A 121 2.33 1.59 5.31
C TYR A 121 3.66 0.93 5.00
N ARG A 122 3.70 -0.39 4.83
CA ARG A 122 4.93 -1.14 4.47
C ARG A 122 5.46 -0.80 3.08
N ILE A 123 4.57 -0.68 2.08
CA ILE A 123 4.92 -0.39 0.69
C ILE A 123 5.56 1.01 0.56
N PHE A 124 5.12 1.95 1.39
CA PHE A 124 5.64 3.32 1.35
C PHE A 124 6.85 3.56 2.25
N GLN A 125 7.31 2.57 3.01
CA GLN A 125 8.59 2.67 3.71
C GLN A 125 9.76 2.63 2.71
N PRO A 126 10.90 3.27 3.06
CA PRO A 126 12.11 3.11 2.27
C PRO A 126 12.46 1.64 2.10
N CYS A 127 12.55 1.17 0.87
CA CYS A 127 12.90 -0.20 0.58
C CYS A 127 14.20 -0.28 -0.23
N PHE A 128 14.91 -1.39 -0.07
CA PHE A 128 16.23 -1.59 -0.65
C PHE A 128 16.27 -2.90 -1.42
N VAL A 129 16.76 -2.82 -2.66
CA VAL A 129 17.26 -4.01 -3.36
C VAL A 129 18.65 -4.31 -2.81
N LYS A 130 18.85 -5.54 -2.36
CA LYS A 130 20.17 -6.02 -1.93
C LYS A 130 20.70 -6.97 -2.99
N ILE A 131 21.94 -6.73 -3.43
CA ILE A 131 22.59 -7.51 -4.48
C ILE A 131 23.89 -8.04 -3.91
N ASP A 132 24.07 -9.36 -3.94
CA ASP A 132 25.24 -10.03 -3.39
C ASP A 132 25.64 -11.25 -4.24
N MET A 133 26.48 -12.12 -3.68
CA MET A 133 26.97 -13.34 -4.35
C MET A 133 25.86 -14.35 -4.64
N MET A 134 24.77 -14.35 -3.87
CA MET A 134 23.67 -15.30 -4.02
C MET A 134 22.65 -14.88 -5.08
N GLY A 135 22.54 -13.56 -5.33
CA GLY A 135 21.56 -13.02 -6.27
C GLY A 135 21.07 -11.63 -5.91
N VAL A 136 19.87 -11.34 -6.37
CA VAL A 136 19.17 -10.08 -6.17
C VAL A 136 18.00 -10.33 -5.21
N LEU A 137 18.02 -9.71 -4.03
CA LEU A 137 16.94 -9.74 -3.07
C LEU A 137 16.03 -8.53 -3.30
N LEU A 138 14.84 -8.81 -3.83
CA LEU A 138 13.81 -7.80 -4.09
C LEU A 138 12.88 -7.63 -2.89
N PRO A 139 12.60 -6.38 -2.49
CA PRO A 139 11.62 -6.12 -1.44
C PRO A 139 10.21 -6.48 -1.92
N GLY A 140 9.48 -7.22 -1.09
CA GLY A 140 8.08 -7.55 -1.31
C GLY A 140 7.17 -6.96 -0.23
N THR A 141 5.87 -6.92 -0.49
CA THR A 141 4.89 -6.37 0.47
C THR A 141 4.89 -7.17 1.79
N PHE A 142 5.05 -8.48 1.73
CA PHE A 142 4.98 -9.37 2.90
C PHE A 142 6.32 -10.03 3.21
N SER A 143 7.04 -10.46 2.19
CA SER A 143 8.35 -11.10 2.30
C SER A 143 9.23 -10.69 1.14
N ASP A 144 10.53 -10.56 1.39
CA ASP A 144 11.51 -10.31 0.35
C ASP A 144 11.68 -11.56 -0.52
N LYS A 145 11.95 -11.37 -1.82
CA LYS A 145 12.14 -12.45 -2.79
C LYS A 145 13.58 -12.48 -3.26
N LEU A 146 14.27 -13.57 -2.98
CA LEU A 146 15.59 -13.83 -3.53
C LEU A 146 15.47 -14.38 -4.95
N ILE A 147 16.20 -13.77 -5.89
CA ILE A 147 16.31 -14.18 -7.28
C ILE A 147 17.77 -14.54 -7.53
N GLY A 148 18.05 -15.80 -7.74
CA GLY A 148 19.39 -16.28 -8.03
C GLY A 148 19.89 -15.83 -9.41
N TRP A 149 21.21 -15.65 -9.55
CA TRP A 149 21.84 -15.25 -10.82
C TRP A 149 21.50 -16.17 -11.99
N ASN A 150 21.29 -17.45 -11.73
CA ASN A 150 20.89 -18.44 -12.73
C ASN A 150 19.50 -18.19 -13.37
N GLN A 151 18.68 -17.33 -12.78
CA GLN A 151 17.34 -16.95 -13.28
C GLN A 151 17.37 -15.67 -14.11
N LEU A 152 18.51 -14.98 -14.18
CA LEU A 152 18.67 -13.67 -14.77
C LEU A 152 19.43 -13.74 -16.09
N ASN A 153 19.00 -12.96 -17.08
CA ASN A 153 19.76 -12.68 -18.30
C ASN A 153 20.68 -11.47 -18.11
N ASN A 154 20.16 -10.43 -17.44
CA ASN A 154 20.90 -9.21 -17.27
C ASN A 154 20.42 -8.42 -16.02
N VAL A 155 21.34 -7.67 -15.41
CA VAL A 155 21.07 -6.68 -14.38
C VAL A 155 21.90 -5.45 -14.69
N ILE A 156 21.22 -4.31 -14.88
CA ILE A 156 21.88 -3.06 -15.23
C ILE A 156 21.32 -1.92 -14.38
N LEU A 157 22.22 -1.17 -13.77
CA LEU A 157 21.92 0.11 -13.13
C LEU A 157 22.29 1.24 -14.08
N ARG A 158 21.34 2.08 -14.43
CA ARG A 158 21.54 3.28 -15.27
C ARG A 158 20.88 4.46 -14.61
N ASN A 159 21.65 5.49 -14.24
CA ASN A 159 21.16 6.71 -13.58
C ASN A 159 20.21 6.38 -12.42
N ASP A 160 18.92 6.61 -12.62
CA ASP A 160 17.82 6.44 -11.70
C ASP A 160 17.00 5.14 -11.90
N LEU A 161 17.49 4.22 -12.75
CA LEU A 161 16.75 3.01 -13.12
C LEU A 161 17.58 1.74 -12.95
N LEU A 162 17.11 0.81 -12.10
CA LEU A 162 17.62 -0.55 -12.01
C LEU A 162 16.76 -1.47 -12.88
N THR A 163 17.34 -1.99 -13.95
CA THR A 163 16.68 -2.94 -14.86
C THR A 163 17.16 -4.36 -14.56
N ILE A 164 16.21 -5.27 -14.33
CA ILE A 164 16.45 -6.68 -14.09
C ILE A 164 15.75 -7.46 -15.20
N ASP A 165 16.51 -8.15 -16.03
CA ASP A 165 16.01 -8.97 -17.11
C ASP A 165 16.09 -10.45 -16.73
N PHE A 166 14.96 -11.13 -16.82
CA PHE A 166 14.79 -12.54 -16.42
C PHE A 166 14.85 -13.47 -17.63
N LYS A 167 15.37 -14.68 -17.45
CA LYS A 167 15.42 -15.73 -18.51
C LYS A 167 14.05 -16.12 -19.07
N ASN A 168 12.95 -15.78 -18.38
CA ASN A 168 11.58 -16.00 -18.85
C ASN A 168 11.01 -14.82 -19.65
N ASN A 169 11.84 -13.96 -20.20
CA ASN A 169 11.50 -12.77 -20.99
C ASN A 169 10.70 -11.70 -20.23
N LYS A 170 10.70 -11.74 -18.90
CA LYS A 170 10.15 -10.67 -18.08
C LYS A 170 11.24 -9.65 -17.77
N VAL A 171 10.86 -8.38 -17.82
CA VAL A 171 11.73 -7.26 -17.45
C VAL A 171 11.11 -6.53 -16.27
N LEU A 172 11.88 -6.30 -15.22
CA LEU A 172 11.51 -5.48 -14.08
C LEU A 172 12.36 -4.22 -14.07
N GLN A 173 11.70 -3.08 -14.05
CA GLN A 173 12.35 -1.77 -13.93
C GLN A 173 11.96 -1.13 -12.61
N LEU A 174 12.96 -0.70 -11.84
CA LEU A 174 12.79 -0.13 -10.52
C LEU A 174 13.42 1.25 -10.48
N GLU A 175 12.64 2.23 -10.06
CA GLU A 175 13.11 3.60 -9.87
C GLU A 175 14.03 3.66 -8.65
N VAL A 176 15.25 4.14 -8.86
CA VAL A 176 16.27 4.31 -7.83
C VAL A 176 16.14 5.72 -7.25
N LEU A 177 16.11 5.81 -5.93
CA LEU A 177 15.88 7.07 -5.22
C LEU A 177 17.18 7.73 -4.75
N ASP A 178 18.28 7.00 -4.70
CA ASP A 178 19.58 7.54 -4.29
C ASP A 178 20.40 7.92 -5.52
N GLU A 179 21.02 9.09 -5.49
CA GLU A 179 22.00 9.47 -6.50
C GLU A 179 23.25 8.61 -6.35
N THR A 180 23.39 7.61 -7.21
CA THR A 180 24.62 6.82 -7.32
C THR A 180 25.60 7.57 -8.19
N GLY A 181 26.81 7.88 -7.67
CA GLY A 181 27.88 8.46 -8.48
C GLY A 181 28.29 7.53 -9.64
N ALA A 182 28.70 8.09 -10.77
CA ALA A 182 29.04 7.32 -11.97
C ALA A 182 30.05 6.19 -11.71
N VAL A 183 31.08 6.44 -10.91
CA VAL A 183 32.10 5.44 -10.53
C VAL A 183 31.50 4.26 -9.80
N THR A 184 30.59 4.52 -8.86
CA THR A 184 29.91 3.46 -8.09
C THR A 184 28.96 2.65 -8.98
N THR A 185 28.31 3.29 -9.95
CA THR A 185 27.44 2.64 -10.94
C THR A 185 28.21 1.68 -11.84
N ASP A 186 29.38 2.08 -12.32
CA ASP A 186 30.24 1.23 -13.17
C ASP A 186 30.78 0.03 -12.41
N GLU A 187 31.19 0.22 -11.15
CA GLU A 187 31.62 -0.87 -10.28
C GLU A 187 30.50 -1.89 -10.02
N MET A 188 29.27 -1.41 -9.76
CA MET A 188 28.10 -2.26 -9.57
C MET A 188 27.80 -3.05 -10.85
N ASN A 189 27.77 -2.39 -12.00
CA ASN A 189 27.52 -3.02 -13.29
C ASN A 189 28.60 -4.04 -13.67
N ALA A 190 29.87 -3.77 -13.35
CA ALA A 190 30.95 -4.74 -13.53
C ALA A 190 30.77 -5.97 -12.65
N PHE A 191 30.37 -5.77 -11.39
CA PHE A 191 30.04 -6.88 -10.48
C PHE A 191 28.85 -7.69 -11.01
N PHE A 192 27.76 -7.06 -11.47
CA PHE A 192 26.59 -7.78 -12.00
C PHE A 192 26.98 -8.67 -13.20
N ARG A 193 27.74 -8.11 -14.16
CA ARG A 193 28.21 -8.86 -15.34
C ARG A 193 29.13 -10.05 -14.97
N SER A 194 29.86 -9.94 -13.87
CA SER A 194 30.74 -11.05 -13.42
C SER A 194 29.97 -12.22 -12.80
N ARG A 195 28.64 -12.09 -12.59
CA ARG A 195 27.77 -13.09 -11.95
C ARG A 195 26.75 -13.72 -12.90
N LEU A 196 26.53 -13.11 -14.05
CA LEU A 196 25.66 -13.61 -15.12
C LEU A 196 26.42 -14.61 -16.01
#